data_50caa577e488144099bbf3bcd26aa255
#
_entry.id   50caa577e488144099bbf3bcd26aa255
#
_cell.length_a   1.000
_cell.length_b   1.000
_cell.length_c   1.000
_cell.angle_alpha   90.00
_cell.angle_beta   90.00
_cell.angle_gamma   90.00
#
_symmetry.space_group_name_H-M   'P 1'
#
loop_
_entity.id
_entity.type
_entity.pdbx_description
1 polymer ?
#
loop_
_entity_poly.entity_id
_entity_poly.type
_entity_poly.pdbx_seq_one_letter_code
_entity_poly.pdbx_strand_id
1 'polypeptide(L)'
;MKLITCVIRPERLAAVKEALFRAGVTGITLSRVSGHGGEREIVEQYRGSSVVLEFREKVKVEMACSEPFVEPTIQAIVDAARTGEVGDGKIFVQPLDRVVRIRTGETD
;
A
#
# COMPACT_ATOMS: atom_id res chain seq x y z
N MET A 1 2.07 16.03 9.92
CA MET A 1 1.26 14.89 9.38
C MET A 1 1.76 14.45 8.02
N LYS A 2 1.82 13.17 7.82
CA LYS A 2 2.16 12.56 6.55
C LYS A 2 1.02 11.66 6.08
N LEU A 3 0.80 11.61 4.78
CA LEU A 3 -0.05 10.61 4.17
C LEU A 3 0.83 9.44 3.76
N ILE A 4 0.53 8.27 4.28
CA ILE A 4 1.19 7.03 3.89
C ILE A 4 0.21 6.25 3.03
N THR A 5 0.64 5.95 1.83
CA THR A 5 -0.14 5.14 0.90
C THR A 5 0.69 3.91 0.56
N CYS A 6 0.12 2.74 0.69
CA CYS A 6 0.78 1.54 0.20
C CYS A 6 -0.13 0.81 -0.79
N VAL A 7 0.50 0.21 -1.78
CA VAL A 7 -0.17 -0.67 -2.73
C VAL A 7 0.43 -2.05 -2.55
N ILE A 8 -0.38 -3.00 -2.12
CA ILE A 8 0.07 -4.31 -1.67
C ILE A 8 -0.68 -5.44 -2.39
N ARG A 9 -0.15 -6.66 -2.26
CA ARG A 9 -0.86 -7.85 -2.70
C ARG A 9 -2.13 -8.06 -1.87
N PRO A 10 -3.25 -8.44 -2.50
CA PRO A 10 -4.50 -8.66 -1.75
C PRO A 10 -4.35 -9.70 -0.63
N GLU A 11 -3.59 -10.75 -0.85
CA GLU A 11 -3.38 -11.81 0.13
C GLU A 11 -2.57 -11.38 1.35
N ARG A 12 -1.92 -10.23 1.29
CA ARG A 12 -1.18 -9.67 2.44
C ARG A 12 -2.00 -8.66 3.25
N LEU A 13 -3.21 -8.36 2.81
CA LEU A 13 -4.01 -7.33 3.46
C LEU A 13 -4.28 -7.63 4.93
N ALA A 14 -4.66 -8.86 5.27
CA ALA A 14 -4.95 -9.22 6.65
C ALA A 14 -3.73 -9.01 7.56
N ALA A 15 -2.55 -9.43 7.11
CA ALA A 15 -1.31 -9.26 7.87
C ALA A 15 -0.94 -7.77 8.03
N VAL A 16 -1.13 -6.98 6.98
CA VAL A 16 -0.86 -5.54 7.02
C VAL A 16 -1.81 -4.83 7.97
N LYS A 17 -3.10 -5.14 7.92
CA LYS A 17 -4.09 -4.54 8.83
C LYS A 17 -3.74 -4.83 10.29
N GLU A 18 -3.37 -6.06 10.60
CA GLU A 18 -2.99 -6.44 11.96
C GLU A 18 -1.72 -5.70 12.41
N ALA A 19 -0.72 -5.63 11.54
CA ALA A 19 0.52 -4.92 11.84
C ALA A 19 0.30 -3.42 12.06
N LEU A 20 -0.55 -2.79 11.25
CA LEU A 20 -0.91 -1.38 11.42
C LEU A 20 -1.63 -1.14 12.73
N PHE A 21 -2.57 -2.01 13.09
CA PHE A 21 -3.27 -1.91 14.35
C PHE A 21 -2.30 -1.98 15.54
N ARG A 22 -1.36 -2.93 15.51
CA ARG A 22 -0.33 -3.05 16.55
C ARG A 22 0.59 -1.83 16.62
N ALA A 23 0.83 -1.18 15.50
CA ALA A 23 1.64 0.03 15.44
C ALA A 23 0.88 1.28 15.90
N GLY A 24 -0.38 1.14 16.28
CA GLY A 24 -1.21 2.24 16.76
C GLY A 24 -1.99 2.97 15.66
N VAL A 25 -1.98 2.46 14.44
CA VAL A 25 -2.74 3.05 13.32
C VAL A 25 -4.11 2.40 13.26
N THR A 26 -5.15 3.19 13.52
CA THR A 26 -6.53 2.71 13.54
C THR A 26 -7.40 3.24 12.41
N GLY A 27 -7.05 4.41 11.87
CA GLY A 27 -7.79 5.03 10.76
C GLY A 27 -7.13 4.72 9.44
N ILE A 28 -7.72 3.82 8.67
CA ILE A 28 -7.23 3.45 7.34
C ILE A 28 -8.37 3.49 6.33
N THR A 29 -8.01 3.80 5.09
CA THR A 29 -8.93 3.76 3.96
C THR A 29 -8.41 2.73 2.97
N LEU A 30 -9.29 1.88 2.49
CA LEU A 30 -8.94 0.81 1.56
C LEU A 30 -9.64 1.03 0.23
N SER A 31 -8.93 0.71 -0.85
CA SER A 31 -9.54 0.60 -2.17
C SER A 31 -8.88 -0.54 -2.94
N ARG A 32 -9.70 -1.22 -3.75
CA ARG A 32 -9.20 -2.20 -4.70
C ARG A 32 -8.76 -1.46 -5.94
N VAL A 33 -7.57 -1.78 -6.42
CA VAL A 33 -6.98 -1.13 -7.58
C VAL A 33 -6.35 -2.19 -8.48
N SER A 34 -6.13 -1.83 -9.72
CA SER A 34 -5.34 -2.65 -10.64
C SER A 34 -3.99 -1.98 -10.82
N GLY A 35 -2.93 -2.74 -10.68
CA GLY A 35 -1.59 -2.21 -10.78
C GLY A 35 -0.63 -3.16 -11.46
N HIS A 36 0.47 -2.59 -11.93
CA HIS A 36 1.58 -3.33 -12.49
C HIS A 36 2.86 -2.84 -11.84
N GLY A 37 3.53 -3.71 -11.12
CA GLY A 37 4.76 -3.40 -10.39
C GLY A 37 5.97 -4.19 -10.87
N GLY A 38 6.08 -4.39 -12.17
CA GLY A 38 7.19 -5.12 -12.76
C GLY A 38 6.92 -6.61 -12.99
N GLU A 39 5.73 -7.10 -12.62
CA GLU A 39 5.35 -8.46 -12.94
C GLU A 39 5.19 -8.62 -14.45
N ARG A 40 5.71 -9.72 -14.97
CA ARG A 40 5.67 -10.00 -16.39
C ARG A 40 5.19 -11.41 -16.62
N GLU A 41 4.40 -11.57 -17.66
CA GLU A 41 4.04 -12.87 -18.16
C GLU A 41 4.56 -13.03 -19.57
N ILE A 42 5.10 -14.22 -19.84
CA ILE A 42 5.52 -14.57 -21.18
C ILE A 42 4.40 -15.39 -21.79
N VAL A 43 3.83 -14.87 -22.85
CA VAL A 43 2.77 -15.55 -23.60
C VAL A 43 3.37 -16.11 -24.88
N GLU A 44 3.25 -17.41 -25.07
CA GLU A 44 3.65 -18.02 -26.32
C GLU A 44 2.63 -17.67 -27.39
N GLN A 45 3.16 -17.16 -28.51
CA GLN A 45 2.35 -16.81 -29.66
C GLN A 45 2.72 -17.67 -30.86
N TYR A 46 1.90 -17.65 -31.87
CA TYR A 46 2.09 -18.42 -33.09
C TYR A 46 3.47 -18.22 -33.73
N ARG A 47 4.09 -17.09 -33.54
CA ARG A 47 5.40 -16.73 -34.13
C ARG A 47 6.49 -16.51 -33.11
N GLY A 48 6.34 -17.06 -31.91
CA GLY A 48 7.32 -16.91 -30.82
C GLY A 48 6.69 -16.47 -29.53
N SER A 49 7.53 -16.03 -28.59
CA SER A 49 7.10 -15.56 -27.29
C SER A 49 7.08 -14.05 -27.27
N SER A 50 6.08 -13.48 -26.61
CA SER A 50 6.05 -12.06 -26.28
C SER A 50 5.86 -11.85 -24.79
N VAL A 51 6.41 -10.77 -24.28
CA VAL A 51 6.22 -10.36 -22.88
C VAL A 51 4.95 -9.53 -22.81
N VAL A 52 4.02 -9.97 -21.97
CA VAL A 52 2.77 -9.25 -21.72
C VAL A 52 2.87 -8.61 -20.36
N LEU A 53 2.57 -7.32 -20.31
CA LEU A 53 2.48 -6.56 -19.05
C LEU A 53 1.02 -6.58 -18.63
N GLU A 54 0.74 -7.31 -17.55
CA GLU A 54 -0.63 -7.42 -17.05
C GLU A 54 -0.82 -6.56 -15.82
N PHE A 55 -2.01 -5.95 -15.74
CA PHE A 55 -2.45 -5.31 -14.53
C PHE A 55 -3.06 -6.37 -13.62
N ARG A 56 -2.59 -6.41 -12.40
CA ARG A 56 -3.07 -7.35 -11.38
C ARG A 56 -3.87 -6.60 -10.33
N GLU A 57 -4.79 -7.31 -9.72
CA GLU A 57 -5.54 -6.78 -8.61
C GLU A 57 -4.60 -6.51 -7.44
N LYS A 58 -4.68 -5.33 -6.89
CA LYS A 58 -3.93 -4.88 -5.71
C LYS A 58 -4.88 -4.21 -4.74
N VAL A 59 -4.39 -3.95 -3.53
CA VAL A 59 -5.13 -3.19 -2.53
C VAL A 59 -4.31 -1.95 -2.20
N LYS A 60 -4.96 -0.80 -2.27
CA LYS A 60 -4.37 0.47 -1.81
C LYS A 60 -4.87 0.76 -0.41
N VAL A 61 -3.94 1.02 0.50
CA VAL A 61 -4.23 1.38 1.88
C VAL A 61 -3.67 2.77 2.13
N GLU A 62 -4.51 3.67 2.63
CA GLU A 62 -4.11 5.04 2.92
C GLU A 62 -4.37 5.38 4.37
N MET A 63 -3.44 6.11 4.98
CA MET A 63 -3.56 6.55 6.36
C MET A 63 -2.77 7.84 6.58
N ALA A 64 -3.30 8.71 7.43
CA ALA A 64 -2.58 9.90 7.87
C ALA A 64 -1.89 9.59 9.21
N CYS A 65 -0.60 9.89 9.30
CA CYS A 65 0.20 9.63 10.48
C CYS A 65 0.93 10.89 10.94
N SER A 66 0.96 11.11 12.24
CA SER A 66 1.84 12.12 12.81
C SER A 66 3.29 11.62 12.79
N GLU A 67 4.24 12.55 12.84
CA GLU A 67 5.66 12.25 12.64
C GLU A 67 6.20 11.09 13.47
N PRO A 68 5.91 10.97 14.79
CA PRO A 68 6.45 9.86 15.57
C PRO A 68 6.01 8.48 15.09
N PHE A 69 4.89 8.40 14.37
CA PHE A 69 4.34 7.13 13.89
C PHE A 69 4.77 6.77 12.47
N VAL A 70 5.42 7.68 11.74
CA VAL A 70 5.75 7.47 10.32
C VAL A 70 6.68 6.27 10.13
N GLU A 71 7.85 6.28 10.74
CA GLU A 71 8.81 5.19 10.56
C GLU A 71 8.30 3.84 11.11
N PRO A 72 7.71 3.77 12.31
CA PRO A 72 7.12 2.52 12.77
C PRO A 72 6.03 1.98 11.84
N THR A 73 5.23 2.86 11.25
CA THR A 73 4.19 2.46 10.31
C THR A 73 4.79 1.89 9.03
N ILE A 74 5.80 2.55 8.46
CA ILE A 74 6.50 2.06 7.28
C ILE A 74 7.09 0.67 7.55
N GLN A 75 7.76 0.50 8.69
CA GLN A 75 8.39 -0.77 9.05
C GLN A 75 7.35 -1.88 9.23
N ALA A 76 6.22 -1.56 9.85
CA ALA A 76 5.12 -2.51 10.02
C ALA A 76 4.59 -3.00 8.68
N ILE A 77 4.41 -2.09 7.72
CA ILE A 77 3.93 -2.44 6.38
C ILE A 77 4.96 -3.30 5.65
N VAL A 78 6.22 -2.91 5.68
CA VAL A 78 7.30 -3.67 5.02
C VAL A 78 7.35 -5.10 5.56
N ASP A 79 7.36 -5.26 6.87
CA ASP A 79 7.47 -6.57 7.49
C ASP A 79 6.26 -7.47 7.18
N ALA A 80 5.06 -6.87 7.14
CA ALA A 80 3.83 -7.62 6.93
C ALA A 80 3.55 -7.92 5.44
N ALA A 81 3.94 -7.02 4.55
CA ALA A 81 3.60 -7.13 3.12
C ALA A 81 4.68 -7.83 2.29
N ARG A 82 5.90 -7.88 2.77
CA ARG A 82 7.03 -8.41 2.00
C ARG A 82 6.90 -9.91 1.77
N THR A 83 7.05 -10.32 0.51
CA THR A 83 7.23 -11.74 0.14
C THR A 83 8.63 -11.99 -0.42
N GLY A 84 9.30 -10.94 -0.90
CA GLY A 84 10.59 -11.03 -1.59
C GLY A 84 10.46 -11.15 -3.11
N GLU A 85 9.24 -11.26 -3.59
CA GLU A 85 8.98 -11.39 -5.02
C GLU A 85 8.65 -10.05 -5.65
N VAL A 86 8.89 -9.95 -6.95
CA VAL A 86 8.46 -8.80 -7.74
C VAL A 86 6.93 -8.69 -7.65
N GLY A 87 6.43 -7.50 -7.41
CA GLY A 87 4.99 -7.27 -7.25
C GLY A 87 4.55 -7.08 -5.80
N ASP A 88 5.48 -7.06 -4.85
CA ASP A 88 5.17 -6.81 -3.44
C ASP A 88 4.52 -5.44 -3.20
N GLY A 89 4.80 -4.49 -4.08
CA GLY A 89 4.20 -3.17 -4.01
C GLY A 89 5.16 -2.10 -3.52
N LYS A 90 4.59 -0.95 -3.21
CA LYS A 90 5.35 0.23 -2.81
C LYS A 90 4.62 0.99 -1.71
N ILE A 91 5.39 1.75 -0.97
CA ILE A 91 4.90 2.69 0.03
C ILE A 91 5.27 4.10 -0.42
N PHE A 92 4.28 4.98 -0.42
CA PHE A 92 4.47 6.39 -0.73
C PHE A 92 4.21 7.20 0.52
N VAL A 93 5.10 8.14 0.81
CA VAL A 93 4.98 9.04 1.96
C VAL A 93 5.02 10.46 1.42
N GLN A 94 3.99 11.23 1.75
CA GLN A 94 3.93 12.62 1.32
C GLN A 94 3.46 13.53 2.44
N PRO A 95 3.98 14.76 2.51
CA PRO A 95 3.54 15.70 3.53
C PRO A 95 2.10 16.14 3.27
N LEU A 96 1.37 16.34 4.35
CA LEU A 96 0.03 16.92 4.33
C LEU A 96 0.10 18.28 4.96
N ASP A 97 -0.40 19.29 4.25
CA ASP A 97 -0.45 20.65 4.80
C ASP A 97 -1.38 20.72 5.99
N ARG A 98 -2.47 19.94 5.92
CA ARG A 98 -3.52 20.04 6.91
C ARG A 98 -4.41 18.79 6.87
N VAL A 99 -4.86 18.35 8.04
CA VAL A 99 -5.86 17.31 8.19
C VAL A 99 -6.96 17.86 9.07
N VAL A 100 -8.20 17.84 8.59
CA VAL A 100 -9.35 18.40 9.31
C VAL A 100 -10.34 17.26 9.56
N ARG A 101 -10.78 17.12 10.81
CA ARG A 101 -11.81 16.17 11.19
C ARG A 101 -13.18 16.72 10.82
N ILE A 102 -13.91 15.97 10.04
CA ILE A 102 -15.26 16.42 9.61
C ILE A 102 -16.19 16.55 10.80
N ARG A 103 -16.15 15.62 11.74
CA ARG A 103 -17.04 15.61 12.88
C ARG A 103 -16.91 16.83 13.76
N THR A 104 -15.71 17.32 13.98
CA THR A 104 -15.46 18.44 14.93
C THR A 104 -15.03 19.72 14.24
N GLY A 105 -14.55 19.65 13.00
CA GLY A 105 -13.94 20.77 12.31
C GLY A 105 -12.52 21.11 12.81
N GLU A 106 -11.98 20.31 13.71
CA GLU A 106 -10.67 20.54 14.28
C GLU A 106 -9.55 20.05 13.37
N THR A 107 -8.42 20.73 13.43
CA THR A 107 -7.20 20.31 12.72
C THR A 107 -6.41 19.35 13.59
N ASP A 108 -6.01 18.27 13.02
CA ASP A 108 -5.13 17.29 13.67
C ASP A 108 -3.67 17.71 13.66
#